data_fe526fccd7d8dc94c4bb092f981ba90a
#
_entry.id   fe526fccd7d8dc94c4bb092f981ba90a
#
_cell.length_a   1.000
_cell.length_b   1.000
_cell.length_c   1.000
_cell.angle_alpha   90.00
_cell.angle_beta   90.00
_cell.angle_gamma   90.00
#
_symmetry.space_group_name_H-M   'P 1'
#
loop_
_entity.id
_entity.type
_entity.pdbx_description
1 polymer ?
#
loop_
_entity_poly.entity_id
_entity_poly.type
_entity_poly.pdbx_seq_one_letter_code
_entity_poly.pdbx_strand_id
1 'polypeptide(L)'
;YHQNYHKRNPVRYKFYRYNSGRDQYLEKTWGDDLHPDWSRFGSTTAQRYGKPAEEELRARLTPLQFEVTQEDGTERPFANEYWDEKREGIYVDIVSGEPLFSSRDKFKSGTGWPSFTRPLEPELVVENTDYKLIYPRTELRSRYGDSHLGHVFNDGPEPTGLRYCINSASLRFIPTEELAEAGYSEYLAQFE
;
A
#
# COMPACT_ATOMS: atom_id res chain seq x y z
N TYR A 1 3.50 -15.71 20.38
CA TYR A 1 4.76 -15.94 21.10
C TYR A 1 5.93 -16.22 20.16
N HIS A 2 5.69 -16.79 18.96
CA HIS A 2 6.74 -17.19 18.02
C HIS A 2 7.04 -16.18 16.90
N GLN A 3 6.24 -15.14 16.74
CA GLN A 3 6.49 -14.11 15.73
C GLN A 3 7.78 -13.32 16.06
N ASN A 4 8.69 -13.25 15.11
CA ASN A 4 9.97 -12.53 15.22
C ASN A 4 10.99 -13.10 16.24
N TYR A 5 10.80 -14.33 16.75
CA TYR A 5 11.80 -14.95 17.65
C TYR A 5 13.20 -15.02 17.01
N HIS A 6 13.29 -15.32 15.73
CA HIS A 6 14.53 -15.35 14.96
C HIS A 6 15.26 -14.01 14.92
N LYS A 7 14.50 -12.88 14.87
CA LYS A 7 15.09 -11.52 14.90
C LYS A 7 15.58 -11.13 16.28
N ARG A 8 14.88 -11.56 17.33
CA ARG A 8 15.22 -11.23 18.73
C ARG A 8 16.33 -12.11 19.30
N ASN A 9 16.50 -13.32 18.79
CA ASN A 9 17.46 -14.30 19.30
C ASN A 9 18.17 -15.04 18.14
N PRO A 10 18.93 -14.35 17.28
CA PRO A 10 19.46 -14.94 16.04
C PRO A 10 20.41 -16.10 16.29
N VAL A 11 21.27 -16.01 17.30
CA VAL A 11 22.24 -17.09 17.62
C VAL A 11 21.54 -18.34 18.15
N ARG A 12 20.59 -18.16 19.07
CA ARG A 12 19.82 -19.25 19.68
C ARG A 12 18.90 -19.93 18.64
N TYR A 13 18.34 -19.14 17.73
CA TYR A 13 17.52 -19.63 16.63
C TYR A 13 18.35 -20.45 15.61
N LYS A 14 19.55 -19.99 15.26
CA LYS A 14 20.48 -20.70 14.37
C LYS A 14 20.90 -22.03 14.98
N PHE A 15 21.24 -22.07 16.26
CA PHE A 15 21.59 -23.28 17.00
C PHE A 15 20.41 -24.28 17.08
N TYR A 16 19.20 -23.79 17.33
CA TYR A 16 17.97 -24.60 17.31
C TYR A 16 17.72 -25.21 15.94
N ARG A 17 17.84 -24.45 14.86
CA ARG A 17 17.66 -24.92 13.48
C ARG A 17 18.64 -26.04 13.15
N TYR A 18 19.90 -25.87 13.49
CA TYR A 18 20.96 -26.88 13.25
C TYR A 18 20.67 -28.15 14.02
N ASN A 19 20.40 -28.06 15.33
CA ASN A 19 20.18 -29.25 16.17
C ASN A 19 18.85 -29.95 15.91
N SER A 20 17.85 -29.28 15.36
CA SER A 20 16.59 -29.92 14.97
C SER A 20 16.66 -30.68 13.65
N GLY A 21 17.81 -30.67 12.96
CA GLY A 21 17.97 -31.27 11.64
C GLY A 21 17.21 -30.57 10.50
N ARG A 22 16.58 -29.45 10.79
CA ARG A 22 15.74 -28.72 9.82
C ARG A 22 16.55 -28.23 8.63
N ASP A 23 17.74 -27.69 8.87
CA ASP A 23 18.57 -27.15 7.81
C ASP A 23 19.07 -28.23 6.90
N GLN A 24 19.51 -29.38 7.47
CA GLN A 24 19.94 -30.56 6.72
C GLN A 24 18.80 -31.20 5.91
N TYR A 25 17.58 -31.20 6.48
CA TYR A 25 16.41 -31.70 5.77
C TYR A 25 16.07 -30.82 4.58
N LEU A 26 16.08 -29.49 4.77
CA LEU A 26 15.78 -28.52 3.73
C LEU A 26 16.82 -28.59 2.59
N GLU A 27 18.10 -28.64 2.94
CA GLU A 27 19.20 -28.78 1.96
C GLU A 27 19.09 -30.06 1.16
N LYS A 28 18.78 -31.18 1.83
CA LYS A 28 18.59 -32.47 1.17
C LYS A 28 17.36 -32.49 0.25
N THR A 29 16.30 -31.80 0.63
CA THR A 29 15.01 -31.85 -0.09
C THR A 29 14.95 -30.82 -1.23
N TRP A 30 15.54 -29.65 -1.05
CA TRP A 30 15.44 -28.54 -1.98
C TRP A 30 16.76 -28.19 -2.68
N GLY A 31 17.91 -28.61 -2.13
CA GLY A 31 19.22 -28.37 -2.74
C GLY A 31 19.43 -26.94 -3.17
N ASP A 32 19.73 -26.71 -4.44
CA ASP A 32 19.93 -25.38 -5.02
C ASP A 32 18.67 -24.51 -5.02
N ASP A 33 17.48 -25.11 -4.94
CA ASP A 33 16.20 -24.37 -4.82
C ASP A 33 15.98 -23.78 -3.41
N LEU A 34 16.83 -24.14 -2.43
CA LEU A 34 16.78 -23.54 -1.09
C LEU A 34 17.09 -22.04 -1.08
N HIS A 35 17.85 -21.59 -2.06
CA HIS A 35 18.21 -20.19 -2.30
C HIS A 35 17.92 -19.83 -3.76
N PRO A 36 16.64 -19.82 -4.17
CA PRO A 36 16.30 -19.50 -5.54
C PRO A 36 16.84 -18.12 -5.91
N ASP A 37 17.40 -18.05 -7.11
CA ASP A 37 17.78 -16.78 -7.71
C ASP A 37 16.52 -16.00 -8.09
N TRP A 38 16.07 -15.17 -7.17
CA TRP A 38 14.88 -14.34 -7.35
C TRP A 38 15.02 -13.32 -8.48
N SER A 39 16.25 -13.06 -8.98
CA SER A 39 16.47 -12.17 -10.12
C SER A 39 15.85 -12.70 -11.42
N ARG A 40 15.60 -14.01 -11.50
CA ARG A 40 14.94 -14.69 -12.62
C ARG A 40 13.43 -14.44 -12.70
N PHE A 41 12.81 -14.00 -11.62
CA PHE A 41 11.36 -13.78 -11.53
C PHE A 41 10.94 -12.34 -11.81
N GLY A 42 11.80 -11.55 -12.44
CA GLY A 42 11.55 -10.14 -12.73
C GLY A 42 11.83 -9.24 -11.54
N SER A 43 11.72 -7.94 -11.75
CA SER A 43 11.87 -6.95 -10.67
C SER A 43 10.85 -7.27 -9.58
N THR A 44 11.32 -7.51 -8.36
CA THR A 44 10.42 -7.70 -7.22
C THR A 44 9.55 -6.45 -7.06
N THR A 45 8.34 -6.61 -6.53
CA THR A 45 7.44 -5.48 -6.26
C THR A 45 8.16 -4.35 -5.51
N ALA A 46 9.07 -4.71 -4.61
CA ALA A 46 9.93 -3.76 -3.88
C ALA A 46 10.93 -3.00 -4.76
N GLN A 47 11.32 -3.53 -5.92
CA GLN A 47 12.18 -2.82 -6.88
C GLN A 47 11.39 -1.92 -7.83
N ARG A 48 10.10 -2.26 -8.05
CA ARG A 48 9.20 -1.46 -8.87
C ARG A 48 8.72 -0.20 -8.14
N TYR A 49 8.50 -0.30 -6.84
CA TYR A 49 7.94 0.75 -6.00
C TYR A 49 8.93 1.10 -4.89
N GLY A 50 9.36 2.35 -4.81
CA GLY A 50 10.28 2.80 -3.79
C GLY A 50 10.03 4.25 -3.41
N LYS A 51 10.34 4.60 -2.17
CA LYS A 51 10.27 5.98 -1.69
C LYS A 51 11.51 6.73 -2.20
N PRO A 52 11.35 7.78 -3.02
CA PRO A 52 12.45 8.65 -3.41
C PRO A 52 13.07 9.40 -2.22
N ALA A 53 14.26 9.97 -2.41
CA ALA A 53 14.86 10.84 -1.41
C ALA A 53 13.99 12.09 -1.15
N GLU A 54 14.06 12.65 0.07
CA GLU A 54 13.22 13.78 0.47
C GLU A 54 13.36 14.99 -0.45
N GLU A 55 14.59 15.28 -0.92
CA GLU A 55 14.85 16.38 -1.84
C GLU A 55 14.09 16.20 -3.18
N GLU A 56 14.05 14.97 -3.69
CA GLU A 56 13.31 14.64 -4.90
C GLU A 56 11.81 14.76 -4.67
N LEU A 57 11.32 14.31 -3.52
CA LEU A 57 9.91 14.46 -3.15
C LEU A 57 9.49 15.92 -3.06
N ARG A 58 10.32 16.77 -2.43
CA ARG A 58 10.06 18.22 -2.36
C ARG A 58 10.08 18.92 -3.73
N ALA A 59 10.88 18.42 -4.66
CA ALA A 59 10.94 18.96 -6.03
C ALA A 59 9.75 18.51 -6.90
N ARG A 60 9.20 17.32 -6.64
CA ARG A 60 8.17 16.67 -7.45
C ARG A 60 6.75 16.91 -6.95
N LEU A 61 6.56 16.92 -5.64
CA LEU A 61 5.25 17.07 -5.01
C LEU A 61 4.88 18.53 -4.81
N THR A 62 3.59 18.84 -4.90
CA THR A 62 3.10 20.13 -4.42
C THR A 62 3.23 20.22 -2.90
N PRO A 63 3.21 21.45 -2.32
CA PRO A 63 3.27 21.61 -0.86
C PRO A 63 2.20 20.79 -0.12
N LEU A 64 0.96 20.74 -0.64
CA LEU A 64 -0.13 19.96 -0.04
C LEU A 64 0.12 18.45 -0.14
N GLN A 65 0.61 17.96 -1.29
CA GLN A 65 0.93 16.54 -1.46
C GLN A 65 2.06 16.12 -0.51
N PHE A 66 3.08 16.96 -0.34
CA PHE A 66 4.16 16.70 0.60
C PHE A 66 3.67 16.70 2.05
N GLU A 67 2.90 17.71 2.46
CA GLU A 67 2.28 17.81 3.79
C GLU A 67 1.44 16.56 4.10
N VAL A 68 0.57 16.16 3.16
CA VAL A 68 -0.31 15.00 3.36
C VAL A 68 0.49 13.70 3.44
N THR A 69 1.39 13.45 2.48
CA THR A 69 2.07 12.14 2.37
C THR A 69 3.21 11.96 3.36
N GLN A 70 3.94 13.04 3.72
CA GLN A 70 5.17 12.98 4.52
C GLN A 70 5.01 13.53 5.95
N GLU A 71 4.03 14.40 6.18
CA GLU A 71 3.82 15.08 7.47
C GLU A 71 2.46 14.72 8.08
N ASP A 72 1.80 13.66 7.54
CA ASP A 72 0.50 13.12 7.97
C ASP A 72 -0.60 14.21 8.02
N GLY A 73 -0.59 15.12 7.04
CA GLY A 73 -1.58 16.16 6.87
C GLY A 73 -2.92 15.61 6.37
N THR A 74 -3.93 16.47 6.34
CA THR A 74 -5.25 16.15 5.79
C THR A 74 -5.73 17.32 4.94
N GLU A 75 -6.09 17.04 3.70
CA GLU A 75 -6.66 18.02 2.78
C GLU A 75 -8.11 18.39 3.16
N ARG A 76 -8.64 19.47 2.57
CA ARG A 76 -10.00 19.94 2.87
C ARG A 76 -11.07 19.03 2.23
N PRO A 77 -12.15 18.70 2.97
CA PRO A 77 -13.28 17.96 2.39
C PRO A 77 -13.96 18.76 1.29
N PHE A 78 -14.47 18.08 0.26
CA PHE A 78 -15.19 18.64 -0.89
C PHE A 78 -14.38 19.66 -1.73
N ALA A 79 -13.12 19.85 -1.42
CA ALA A 79 -12.20 20.76 -2.11
C ALA A 79 -10.88 20.06 -2.44
N ASN A 80 -10.97 18.82 -2.89
CA ASN A 80 -9.85 17.97 -3.32
C ASN A 80 -10.17 17.31 -4.66
N GLU A 81 -9.17 16.76 -5.33
CA GLU A 81 -9.24 16.40 -6.74
C GLU A 81 -10.19 15.24 -7.03
N TYR A 82 -10.19 14.19 -6.17
CA TYR A 82 -10.86 12.92 -6.50
C TYR A 82 -12.10 12.61 -5.68
N TRP A 83 -12.61 13.51 -4.84
CA TRP A 83 -13.80 13.23 -4.04
C TRP A 83 -15.03 12.91 -4.92
N ASP A 84 -15.16 13.54 -6.08
CA ASP A 84 -16.26 13.32 -7.05
C ASP A 84 -15.79 12.75 -8.40
N GLU A 85 -14.57 12.17 -8.48
CA GLU A 85 -14.08 11.48 -9.68
C GLU A 85 -14.91 10.21 -9.94
N LYS A 86 -15.41 10.04 -11.20
CA LYS A 86 -16.34 8.97 -11.59
C LYS A 86 -15.83 8.13 -12.76
N ARG A 87 -14.73 8.52 -13.40
CA ARG A 87 -14.14 7.73 -14.48
C ARG A 87 -13.66 6.38 -13.95
N GLU A 88 -13.66 5.38 -14.85
CA GLU A 88 -13.06 4.08 -14.55
C GLU A 88 -11.54 4.15 -14.61
N GLY A 89 -10.88 3.50 -13.66
CA GLY A 89 -9.43 3.49 -13.54
C GLY A 89 -8.97 3.09 -12.14
N ILE A 90 -7.67 3.24 -11.90
CA ILE A 90 -7.06 2.94 -10.60
C ILE A 90 -6.46 4.18 -9.97
N TYR A 91 -6.30 4.13 -8.66
CA TYR A 91 -5.64 5.14 -7.85
C TYR A 91 -4.33 4.56 -7.34
N VAL A 92 -3.22 5.21 -7.67
CA VAL A 92 -1.87 4.80 -7.24
C VAL A 92 -1.30 5.79 -6.26
N ASP A 93 -0.34 5.37 -5.43
CA ASP A 93 0.41 6.28 -4.56
C ASP A 93 1.16 7.33 -5.39
N ILE A 94 0.99 8.60 -5.06
CA ILE A 94 1.65 9.71 -5.75
C ILE A 94 3.19 9.69 -5.58
N VAL A 95 3.68 9.06 -4.51
CA VAL A 95 5.10 8.96 -4.15
C VAL A 95 5.78 7.82 -4.89
N SER A 96 5.28 6.61 -4.77
CA SER A 96 5.92 5.37 -5.24
C SER A 96 5.29 4.77 -6.51
N GLY A 97 4.03 5.11 -6.80
CA GLY A 97 3.26 4.50 -7.88
C GLY A 97 2.63 3.15 -7.52
N GLU A 98 2.57 2.76 -6.23
CA GLU A 98 1.88 1.54 -5.79
C GLU A 98 0.39 1.59 -6.14
N PRO A 99 -0.19 0.54 -6.76
CA PRO A 99 -1.63 0.48 -7.04
C PRO A 99 -2.40 0.23 -5.74
N LEU A 100 -3.21 1.21 -5.33
CA LEU A 100 -3.84 1.21 -4.01
C LEU A 100 -5.34 0.92 -4.06
N PHE A 101 -6.08 1.56 -4.98
CA PHE A 101 -7.54 1.44 -5.04
C PHE A 101 -8.06 1.41 -6.48
N SER A 102 -9.24 0.80 -6.66
CA SER A 102 -9.97 0.76 -7.92
C SER A 102 -11.20 1.66 -7.87
N SER A 103 -11.54 2.31 -9.00
CA SER A 103 -12.80 3.03 -9.14
C SER A 103 -14.03 2.14 -8.95
N ARG A 104 -13.89 0.84 -9.17
CA ARG A 104 -14.95 -0.15 -8.96
C ARG A 104 -15.33 -0.33 -7.49
N ASP A 105 -14.40 -0.07 -6.58
CA ASP A 105 -14.61 -0.15 -5.14
C ASP A 105 -14.89 1.23 -4.51
N LYS A 106 -14.91 2.30 -5.34
CA LYS A 106 -15.19 3.68 -4.91
C LYS A 106 -16.69 3.91 -4.73
N PHE A 107 -17.07 4.58 -3.66
CA PHE A 107 -18.46 4.92 -3.39
C PHE A 107 -18.61 6.35 -2.85
N LYS A 108 -19.84 6.89 -2.93
CA LYS A 108 -20.17 8.21 -2.41
C LYS A 108 -20.45 8.12 -0.92
N SER A 109 -19.46 8.42 -0.09
CA SER A 109 -19.59 8.40 1.38
C SER A 109 -20.27 9.66 1.96
N GLY A 110 -20.26 10.78 1.22
CA GLY A 110 -20.73 12.06 1.74
C GLY A 110 -19.75 12.79 2.66
N THR A 111 -18.55 12.26 2.87
CA THR A 111 -17.54 12.84 3.77
C THR A 111 -16.69 13.93 3.11
N GLY A 112 -16.69 14.00 1.78
CA GLY A 112 -15.91 14.97 1.01
C GLY A 112 -14.51 14.52 0.65
N TRP A 113 -14.18 13.26 0.90
CA TRP A 113 -12.95 12.59 0.44
C TRP A 113 -13.27 11.35 -0.39
N PRO A 114 -12.40 10.92 -1.32
CA PRO A 114 -12.56 9.65 -2.00
C PRO A 114 -12.62 8.51 -0.98
N SER A 115 -13.62 7.66 -1.14
CA SER A 115 -13.90 6.57 -0.22
C SER A 115 -14.05 5.26 -0.98
N PHE A 116 -13.42 4.20 -0.46
CA PHE A 116 -13.38 2.88 -1.08
C PHE A 116 -13.83 1.80 -0.10
N THR A 117 -14.34 0.68 -0.61
CA THR A 117 -14.78 -0.46 0.22
C THR A 117 -13.63 -1.41 0.55
N ARG A 118 -12.57 -1.41 -0.25
CA ARG A 118 -11.37 -2.24 -0.08
C ARG A 118 -10.20 -1.69 -0.89
N PRO A 119 -8.95 -2.05 -0.53
CA PRO A 119 -7.79 -1.81 -1.38
C PRO A 119 -7.79 -2.74 -2.59
N LEU A 120 -7.09 -2.32 -3.66
CA LEU A 120 -6.88 -3.10 -4.88
C LEU A 120 -5.94 -4.28 -4.60
N GLU A 121 -4.83 -4.01 -3.92
CA GLU A 121 -3.84 -4.98 -3.45
C GLU A 121 -3.66 -4.81 -1.93
N PRO A 122 -4.30 -5.65 -1.10
CA PRO A 122 -4.28 -5.48 0.37
C PRO A 122 -2.88 -5.44 0.98
N GLU A 123 -1.92 -6.15 0.38
CA GLU A 123 -0.52 -6.17 0.83
C GLU A 123 0.22 -4.86 0.59
N LEU A 124 -0.27 -3.97 -0.27
CA LEU A 124 0.32 -2.67 -0.55
C LEU A 124 -0.19 -1.56 0.38
N VAL A 125 -1.18 -1.85 1.22
CA VAL A 125 -1.72 -0.92 2.22
C VAL A 125 -1.38 -1.42 3.62
N VAL A 126 -0.73 -0.59 4.41
CA VAL A 126 -0.31 -0.89 5.79
C VAL A 126 -1.24 -0.17 6.76
N GLU A 127 -1.71 -0.89 7.76
CA GLU A 127 -2.55 -0.36 8.84
C GLU A 127 -1.71 -0.09 10.08
N ASN A 128 -1.78 1.12 10.61
CA ASN A 128 -1.15 1.53 11.86
C ASN A 128 -2.19 2.10 12.83
N THR A 129 -1.90 2.06 14.13
CA THR A 129 -2.77 2.73 15.10
C THR A 129 -2.34 4.18 15.27
N ASP A 130 -3.25 5.10 14.95
CA ASP A 130 -3.07 6.55 15.11
C ASP A 130 -3.71 7.03 16.44
N TYR A 131 -2.90 7.68 17.28
CA TYR A 131 -3.31 8.25 18.57
C TYR A 131 -3.33 9.79 18.57
N LYS A 132 -3.29 10.46 17.41
CA LYS A 132 -3.28 11.94 17.33
C LYS A 132 -4.55 12.59 17.89
N LEU A 133 -5.66 11.87 17.90
CA LEU A 133 -6.91 12.30 18.52
C LEU A 133 -7.17 11.52 19.82
N ILE A 134 -8.22 11.93 20.56
CA ILE A 134 -8.64 11.31 21.83
C ILE A 134 -8.98 9.82 21.68
N TYR A 135 -9.39 9.40 20.46
CA TYR A 135 -9.72 7.99 20.15
C TYR A 135 -8.65 7.41 19.21
N PRO A 136 -8.24 6.15 19.42
CA PRO A 136 -7.39 5.45 18.46
C PRO A 136 -8.15 5.28 17.13
N ARG A 137 -7.46 5.58 16.03
CA ARG A 137 -7.95 5.35 14.67
C ARG A 137 -6.99 4.44 13.93
N THR A 138 -7.46 3.75 12.90
CA THR A 138 -6.60 2.97 12.02
C THR A 138 -6.14 3.85 10.86
N GLU A 139 -4.88 4.27 10.91
CA GLU A 139 -4.20 4.99 9.83
C GLU A 139 -3.83 4.01 8.71
N LEU A 140 -3.90 4.50 7.48
CA LEU A 140 -3.48 3.78 6.28
C LEU A 140 -2.24 4.44 5.67
N ARG A 141 -1.24 3.61 5.35
CA ARG A 141 -0.02 4.04 4.66
C ARG A 141 0.28 3.13 3.48
N SER A 142 0.89 3.65 2.42
CA SER A 142 1.44 2.82 1.35
C SER A 142 2.66 2.04 1.84
N ARG A 143 2.85 0.81 1.35
CA ARG A 143 3.89 -0.10 1.87
C ARG A 143 5.30 0.36 1.56
N TYR A 144 5.57 0.78 0.34
CA TYR A 144 6.92 1.14 -0.14
C TYR A 144 7.15 2.64 -0.20
N GLY A 145 6.12 3.42 -0.51
CA GLY A 145 6.16 4.88 -0.48
C GLY A 145 6.14 5.45 0.92
N ASP A 146 5.63 4.67 1.89
CA ASP A 146 5.39 5.12 3.27
C ASP A 146 4.62 6.45 3.32
N SER A 147 3.69 6.63 2.38
CA SER A 147 2.82 7.80 2.30
C SER A 147 1.66 7.66 3.27
N HIS A 148 1.39 8.69 4.05
CA HIS A 148 0.11 8.77 4.75
C HIS A 148 -1.01 8.89 3.72
N LEU A 149 -1.95 7.94 3.74
CA LEU A 149 -3.07 7.88 2.81
C LEU A 149 -4.36 8.45 3.41
N GLY A 150 -4.62 8.13 4.65
CA GLY A 150 -5.86 8.43 5.36
C GLY A 150 -6.16 7.41 6.44
N HIS A 151 -7.45 7.06 6.60
CA HIS A 151 -7.89 6.15 7.67
C HIS A 151 -8.98 5.20 7.18
N VAL A 152 -9.10 4.04 7.85
CA VAL A 152 -10.21 3.11 7.65
C VAL A 152 -11.20 3.17 8.83
N PHE A 153 -12.49 3.09 8.50
CA PHE A 153 -13.61 3.16 9.43
C PHE A 153 -14.56 1.97 9.21
N ASN A 154 -15.34 1.61 10.24
CA ASN A 154 -16.31 0.51 10.22
C ASN A 154 -17.74 0.98 9.87
N ASP A 155 -17.86 2.03 9.08
CA ASP A 155 -19.12 2.66 8.65
C ASP A 155 -19.32 2.64 7.14
N GLY A 156 -18.64 1.73 6.46
CA GLY A 156 -18.76 1.50 5.03
C GLY A 156 -19.96 0.63 4.64
N PRO A 157 -20.24 0.52 3.33
CA PRO A 157 -21.31 -0.34 2.83
C PRO A 157 -20.93 -1.83 2.84
N GLU A 158 -21.94 -2.68 2.75
CA GLU A 158 -21.74 -4.11 2.47
C GLU A 158 -21.00 -4.30 1.11
N PRO A 159 -20.23 -5.39 0.91
CA PRO A 159 -20.12 -6.54 1.83
C PRO A 159 -19.04 -6.40 2.92
N THR A 160 -18.16 -5.39 2.85
CA THR A 160 -17.03 -5.29 3.80
C THR A 160 -17.38 -4.57 5.09
N GLY A 161 -18.37 -3.66 5.06
CA GLY A 161 -18.64 -2.75 6.16
C GLY A 161 -17.56 -1.72 6.42
N LEU A 162 -16.50 -1.68 5.57
CA LEU A 162 -15.34 -0.80 5.72
C LEU A 162 -15.41 0.40 4.78
N ARG A 163 -14.92 1.53 5.28
CA ARG A 163 -14.73 2.75 4.50
C ARG A 163 -13.27 3.19 4.59
N TYR A 164 -12.53 3.01 3.51
CA TYR A 164 -11.19 3.55 3.33
C TYR A 164 -11.31 5.00 2.87
N CYS A 165 -11.13 5.95 3.79
CA CYS A 165 -11.26 7.39 3.57
C CYS A 165 -9.87 7.97 3.27
N ILE A 166 -9.64 8.34 2.03
CA ILE A 166 -8.29 8.59 1.50
C ILE A 166 -8.16 10.05 1.05
N ASN A 167 -7.01 10.67 1.31
CA ASN A 167 -6.69 11.98 0.78
C ASN A 167 -6.40 11.90 -0.73
N SER A 168 -7.04 12.73 -1.53
CA SER A 168 -6.72 12.85 -2.97
C SER A 168 -5.27 13.25 -3.20
N ALA A 169 -4.71 14.08 -2.32
CA ALA A 169 -3.33 14.55 -2.41
C ALA A 169 -2.29 13.43 -2.27
N SER A 170 -2.65 12.28 -1.68
CA SER A 170 -1.78 11.09 -1.63
C SER A 170 -1.90 10.19 -2.85
N LEU A 171 -2.83 10.49 -3.77
CA LEU A 171 -3.17 9.63 -4.89
C LEU A 171 -2.83 10.30 -6.24
N ARG A 172 -2.59 9.45 -7.25
CA ARG A 172 -2.67 9.79 -8.67
C ARG A 172 -3.67 8.87 -9.33
N PHE A 173 -4.67 9.43 -9.99
CA PHE A 173 -5.64 8.65 -10.76
C PHE A 173 -5.08 8.33 -12.14
N ILE A 174 -5.27 7.08 -12.60
CA ILE A 174 -4.92 6.61 -13.93
C ILE A 174 -6.19 6.03 -14.55
N PRO A 175 -6.75 6.70 -15.57
CA PRO A 175 -7.94 6.20 -16.25
C PRO A 175 -7.65 4.90 -17.02
N THR A 176 -8.69 4.11 -17.29
CA THR A 176 -8.58 2.78 -17.90
C THR A 176 -7.80 2.81 -19.22
N GLU A 177 -8.05 3.83 -20.05
CA GLU A 177 -7.39 4.01 -21.36
C GLU A 177 -5.88 4.27 -21.27
N GLU A 178 -5.38 4.74 -20.12
CA GLU A 178 -3.97 5.04 -19.89
C GLU A 178 -3.23 3.92 -19.12
N LEU A 179 -3.93 2.92 -18.59
CA LEU A 179 -3.33 1.86 -17.75
C LEU A 179 -2.18 1.13 -18.44
N ALA A 180 -2.34 0.77 -19.70
CA ALA A 180 -1.32 0.04 -20.44
C ALA A 180 -0.05 0.87 -20.64
N GLU A 181 -0.20 2.14 -21.04
CA GLU A 181 0.92 3.06 -21.27
C GLU A 181 1.62 3.44 -19.95
N ALA A 182 0.83 3.57 -18.86
CA ALA A 182 1.34 3.87 -17.54
C ALA A 182 1.99 2.65 -16.83
N GLY A 183 1.97 1.47 -17.45
CA GLY A 183 2.62 0.26 -16.92
C GLY A 183 1.77 -0.54 -15.92
N TYR A 184 0.44 -0.41 -15.99
CA TYR A 184 -0.54 -1.10 -15.13
C TYR A 184 -1.52 -1.96 -15.94
N SER A 185 -1.07 -2.53 -17.07
CA SER A 185 -1.89 -3.35 -17.96
C SER A 185 -2.52 -4.56 -17.27
N GLU A 186 -1.91 -5.07 -16.20
CA GLU A 186 -2.41 -6.18 -15.39
C GLU A 186 -3.78 -5.89 -14.76
N TYR A 187 -4.15 -4.60 -14.60
CA TYR A 187 -5.43 -4.19 -14.02
C TYR A 187 -6.54 -3.93 -15.03
N LEU A 188 -6.27 -4.05 -16.34
CA LEU A 188 -7.28 -3.83 -17.37
C LEU A 188 -8.45 -4.82 -17.28
N ALA A 189 -8.15 -6.09 -17.01
CA ALA A 189 -9.16 -7.16 -16.95
C ALA A 189 -10.29 -6.91 -15.94
N GLN A 190 -10.07 -6.06 -14.93
CA GLN A 190 -11.13 -5.73 -13.97
C GLN A 190 -12.17 -4.74 -14.55
N PHE A 191 -11.88 -4.08 -15.69
CA PHE A 191 -12.77 -3.10 -16.32
C PHE A 191 -13.45 -3.64 -17.59
N GLU A 192 -13.10 -4.85 -18.05
CA GLU A 192 -13.77 -5.60 -19.10
C GLU A 192 -15.00 -6.35 -18.53
#